data_415837cd17c1308dc8ab19c4073958a8
#
_entry.id   415837cd17c1308dc8ab19c4073958a8
#
_cell.length_a   1.000
_cell.length_b   1.000
_cell.length_c   1.000
_cell.angle_alpha   90.00
_cell.angle_beta   90.00
_cell.angle_gamma   90.00
#
_symmetry.space_group_name_H-M   'P 1'
#
loop_
_entity.id
_entity.type
_entity.pdbx_description
1 polymer ?
#
loop_
_entity_poly.entity_id
_entity_poly.type
_entity_poly.pdbx_seq_one_letter_code
_entity_poly.pdbx_strand_id
1 'polypeptide(L)'
;LGIWNSNSSFYYKRYFAPFGKNFMRYSRQVSRELGYTFRDVLVNGISPEGGKSWETFVPGEISVNSELVLTTGTPALAFVTVNDARFLVDTPLDRPEMVNYDNLGRQIRALAGMFHMALEDPELFPDFKMRLKDTLRSLKAKTMVFPRRSIVPDLARTGAVAVVRNGKKKSYKGVRGEYFEVVDEQGAFYVNRLRVNQVQIEGYYMDPATGRITYAPDRGIQGDESYPMLIKMDWRDKEWMVVLFPCEAYNFYDIVDPRYLTKLSQVTVFDETNTAPVEYGYTIGEGPSAKDEPVGVMFARPGARLKMGLGAGLLGFRSLLLNSTSADSKQLALGAGYTIEPQTNFARTSYLAARDMWTLDEARMQELKSFAIENQRLNNLHDRAREELDQAEAALATRTWSGFVRHTRSAIGLESRAYPDVKATQNDVIQGIIFFMALVLPCAYFTERLLFTAATIRNQ
;
A
#
# COMPACT_ATOMS: atom_id res chain seq x y z
N LEU A 1 23.49 -22.97 -10.22
CA LEU A 1 22.76 -23.07 -8.96
C LEU A 1 23.05 -21.89 -8.08
N GLY A 2 22.08 -21.51 -7.27
CA GLY A 2 22.21 -20.54 -6.19
C GLY A 2 21.84 -21.17 -4.86
N ILE A 3 22.59 -20.84 -3.80
CA ILE A 3 22.24 -21.20 -2.43
C ILE A 3 21.62 -19.99 -1.74
N TRP A 4 20.50 -20.18 -1.09
CA TRP A 4 19.70 -19.13 -0.51
C TRP A 4 19.06 -19.55 0.81
N ASN A 5 18.84 -18.65 1.72
CA ASN A 5 18.19 -18.98 2.98
C ASN A 5 16.89 -18.18 3.21
N SER A 6 16.90 -16.89 2.98
CA SER A 6 15.73 -16.03 3.19
C SER A 6 15.99 -14.60 2.77
N ASN A 7 14.96 -13.90 2.33
CA ASN A 7 15.00 -12.47 2.08
C ASN A 7 15.09 -11.63 3.38
N SER A 8 14.65 -12.18 4.50
CA SER A 8 14.78 -11.56 5.83
C SER A 8 16.17 -11.77 6.45
N SER A 9 17.18 -12.03 5.64
CA SER A 9 18.46 -12.59 6.00
C SER A 9 19.38 -11.73 6.88
N PHE A 10 19.06 -10.46 7.13
CA PHE A 10 19.96 -9.60 7.91
C PHE A 10 20.27 -10.20 9.29
N TYR A 11 19.28 -10.77 9.97
CA TYR A 11 19.46 -11.42 11.27
C TYR A 11 20.15 -12.77 11.17
N TYR A 12 20.02 -13.48 10.05
CA TYR A 12 20.57 -14.83 9.86
C TYR A 12 21.88 -14.82 9.08
N LYS A 13 22.22 -13.76 8.37
CA LYS A 13 23.44 -13.67 7.55
C LYS A 13 24.69 -14.04 8.35
N ARG A 14 24.80 -13.58 9.59
CA ARG A 14 25.91 -13.90 10.48
C ARG A 14 26.02 -15.41 10.76
N TYR A 15 24.90 -16.09 10.93
CA TYR A 15 24.86 -17.50 11.25
C TYR A 15 25.01 -18.38 10.02
N PHE A 16 24.51 -17.96 8.88
CA PHE A 16 24.51 -18.74 7.65
C PHE A 16 25.67 -18.43 6.71
N ALA A 17 26.44 -17.38 6.93
CA ALA A 17 27.59 -17.07 6.11
C ALA A 17 28.62 -18.23 6.03
N PRO A 18 28.91 -18.98 7.11
CA PRO A 18 29.76 -20.16 7.03
C PRO A 18 29.24 -21.23 6.07
N PHE A 19 27.92 -21.49 6.06
CA PHE A 19 27.32 -22.44 5.12
C PHE A 19 27.53 -22.01 3.66
N GLY A 20 27.30 -20.75 3.35
CA GLY A 20 27.55 -20.23 2.02
C GLY A 20 29.00 -20.43 1.58
N LYS A 21 29.96 -20.16 2.46
CA LYS A 21 31.40 -20.35 2.19
C LYS A 21 31.76 -21.83 2.01
N ASN A 22 31.24 -22.72 2.86
CA ASN A 22 31.51 -24.14 2.78
C ASN A 22 30.93 -24.74 1.49
N PHE A 23 29.68 -24.41 1.14
CA PHE A 23 29.08 -24.87 -0.10
C PHE A 23 29.80 -24.33 -1.34
N MET A 24 30.35 -23.12 -1.32
CA MET A 24 31.24 -22.62 -2.37
C MET A 24 32.53 -23.45 -2.48
N ARG A 25 33.12 -23.87 -1.36
CA ARG A 25 34.28 -24.76 -1.34
C ARG A 25 33.95 -26.12 -1.95
N TYR A 26 32.83 -26.75 -1.55
CA TYR A 26 32.36 -28.00 -2.11
C TYR A 26 32.08 -27.90 -3.61
N SER A 27 31.43 -26.83 -4.04
CA SER A 27 31.11 -26.63 -5.45
C SER A 27 32.35 -26.56 -6.34
N ARG A 28 33.44 -25.94 -5.85
CA ARG A 28 34.72 -25.86 -6.58
C ARG A 28 35.40 -27.23 -6.67
N GLN A 29 35.29 -28.06 -5.63
CA GLN A 29 35.84 -29.41 -5.64
C GLN A 29 35.03 -30.32 -6.56
N VAL A 30 33.72 -30.36 -6.41
CA VAL A 30 32.80 -31.15 -7.25
C VAL A 30 32.95 -30.75 -8.72
N SER A 31 33.09 -29.44 -9.03
CA SER A 31 33.31 -28.98 -10.39
C SER A 31 34.58 -29.57 -11.02
N ARG A 32 35.65 -29.66 -10.23
CA ARG A 32 36.91 -30.26 -10.70
C ARG A 32 36.76 -31.77 -10.92
N GLU A 33 36.13 -32.48 -9.99
CA GLU A 33 35.94 -33.92 -10.04
C GLU A 33 35.00 -34.34 -11.20
N LEU A 34 33.97 -33.53 -11.48
CA LEU A 34 33.05 -33.80 -12.60
C LEU A 34 33.55 -33.24 -13.95
N GLY A 35 34.72 -32.60 -13.99
CA GLY A 35 35.28 -32.04 -15.21
C GLY A 35 34.47 -30.89 -15.79
N TYR A 36 33.77 -30.13 -14.96
CA TYR A 36 33.02 -28.97 -15.40
C TYR A 36 33.95 -27.79 -15.72
N THR A 37 33.68 -27.09 -16.82
CA THR A 37 34.50 -25.97 -17.29
C THR A 37 34.25 -24.68 -16.50
N PHE A 38 33.17 -24.60 -15.73
CA PHE A 38 32.83 -23.45 -14.91
C PHE A 38 33.55 -23.50 -13.57
N ARG A 39 34.21 -22.37 -13.21
CA ARG A 39 34.87 -22.24 -11.91
C ARG A 39 33.91 -22.39 -10.73
N ASP A 40 32.72 -21.86 -10.88
CA ASP A 40 31.70 -21.84 -9.83
C ASP A 40 30.35 -22.33 -10.40
N VAL A 41 29.97 -23.54 -10.08
CA VAL A 41 28.62 -24.07 -10.39
C VAL A 41 27.58 -23.56 -9.42
N LEU A 42 27.99 -22.85 -8.37
CA LEU A 42 27.14 -22.35 -7.31
C LEU A 42 27.35 -20.83 -7.11
N VAL A 43 26.27 -20.09 -6.98
CA VAL A 43 26.28 -18.68 -6.58
C VAL A 43 25.91 -18.60 -5.10
N ASN A 44 26.72 -17.89 -4.32
CA ASN A 44 26.46 -17.68 -2.91
C ASN A 44 25.48 -16.51 -2.70
N GLY A 45 24.20 -16.81 -2.59
CA GLY A 45 23.15 -15.84 -2.30
C GLY A 45 23.01 -15.50 -0.81
N ILE A 46 23.63 -16.27 0.09
CA ILE A 46 23.59 -16.04 1.54
C ILE A 46 24.52 -14.89 1.92
N SER A 47 25.74 -14.92 1.39
CA SER A 47 26.77 -13.90 1.65
C SER A 47 27.56 -13.66 0.37
N PRO A 48 26.97 -12.98 -0.64
CA PRO A 48 27.62 -12.80 -1.93
C PRO A 48 28.92 -12.00 -1.80
N GLU A 49 29.94 -12.48 -2.46
CA GLU A 49 31.22 -11.80 -2.56
C GLU A 49 31.12 -10.65 -3.58
N GLY A 50 31.90 -9.59 -3.35
CA GLY A 50 31.96 -8.44 -4.26
C GLY A 50 30.73 -7.53 -4.27
N GLY A 51 29.87 -7.60 -3.22
CA GLY A 51 28.75 -6.68 -3.06
C GLY A 51 27.60 -6.85 -4.06
N LYS A 52 27.62 -7.92 -4.87
CA LYS A 52 26.51 -8.22 -5.80
C LYS A 52 25.32 -8.69 -5.02
N SER A 53 24.18 -8.07 -5.28
CA SER A 53 22.91 -8.50 -4.70
C SER A 53 22.46 -9.84 -5.28
N TRP A 54 21.78 -10.64 -4.47
CA TRP A 54 21.13 -11.88 -4.91
C TRP A 54 20.17 -11.66 -6.11
N GLU A 55 19.45 -10.57 -6.13
CA GLU A 55 18.51 -10.20 -7.19
C GLU A 55 19.18 -10.05 -8.56
N THR A 56 20.51 -9.86 -8.59
CA THR A 56 21.26 -9.83 -9.86
C THR A 56 21.21 -11.18 -10.58
N PHE A 57 21.06 -12.27 -9.85
CA PHE A 57 21.06 -13.63 -10.38
C PHE A 57 19.68 -14.26 -10.52
N VAL A 58 18.69 -13.72 -9.81
CA VAL A 58 17.30 -14.16 -9.82
C VAL A 58 16.41 -12.94 -9.99
N PRO A 59 16.07 -12.61 -11.25
CA PRO A 59 15.15 -11.50 -11.51
C PRO A 59 13.74 -11.87 -11.02
N GLY A 60 13.13 -10.97 -10.26
CA GLY A 60 11.79 -11.16 -9.71
C GLY A 60 11.77 -11.68 -8.28
N GLU A 61 10.57 -11.79 -7.75
CA GLU A 61 10.34 -12.32 -6.41
C GLU A 61 10.22 -13.85 -6.48
N ILE A 62 10.96 -14.52 -5.62
CA ILE A 62 10.80 -15.97 -5.41
C ILE A 62 10.50 -16.26 -3.95
N SER A 63 9.58 -17.17 -3.73
CA SER A 63 9.25 -17.73 -2.43
C SER A 63 9.86 -19.13 -2.35
N VAL A 64 10.60 -19.41 -1.28
CA VAL A 64 11.23 -20.71 -1.08
C VAL A 64 10.81 -21.32 0.24
N ASN A 65 10.57 -22.62 0.26
CA ASN A 65 10.08 -23.34 1.45
C ASN A 65 11.04 -23.25 2.65
N SER A 66 12.33 -23.03 2.41
CA SER A 66 13.30 -22.81 3.48
C SER A 66 12.95 -21.60 4.36
N GLU A 67 12.26 -20.59 3.83
CA GLU A 67 11.83 -19.42 4.61
C GLU A 67 10.81 -19.79 5.69
N LEU A 68 9.87 -20.68 5.36
CA LEU A 68 8.88 -21.19 6.32
C LEU A 68 9.57 -22.00 7.44
N VAL A 69 10.46 -22.90 7.06
CA VAL A 69 11.22 -23.72 8.03
C VAL A 69 12.06 -22.83 8.95
N LEU A 70 12.71 -21.80 8.42
CA LEU A 70 13.44 -20.81 9.21
C LEU A 70 12.56 -20.10 10.25
N THR A 71 11.26 -19.93 9.98
CA THR A 71 10.33 -19.33 10.97
C THR A 71 10.13 -20.21 12.19
N THR A 72 10.33 -21.53 12.08
CA THR A 72 10.27 -22.47 13.21
C THR A 72 11.53 -22.43 14.09
N GLY A 73 12.57 -21.73 13.64
CA GLY A 73 13.87 -21.72 14.30
C GLY A 73 14.81 -22.81 13.84
N THR A 74 14.42 -23.61 12.86
CA THR A 74 15.26 -24.67 12.29
C THR A 74 16.08 -24.09 11.14
N PRO A 75 17.42 -24.33 11.10
CA PRO A 75 18.25 -23.96 9.97
C PRO A 75 17.73 -24.60 8.68
N ALA A 76 17.54 -23.80 7.64
CA ALA A 76 17.09 -24.27 6.34
C ALA A 76 17.77 -23.49 5.21
N LEU A 77 18.06 -24.18 4.13
CA LEU A 77 18.66 -23.63 2.92
C LEU A 77 17.82 -24.07 1.72
N ALA A 78 17.78 -23.24 0.71
CA ALA A 78 17.22 -23.57 -0.59
C ALA A 78 18.30 -23.48 -1.67
N PHE A 79 18.23 -24.42 -2.61
CA PHE A 79 19.02 -24.38 -3.82
C PHE A 79 18.09 -24.11 -4.99
N VAL A 80 18.43 -23.10 -5.77
CA VAL A 80 17.59 -22.65 -6.88
C VAL A 80 18.44 -22.50 -8.14
N THR A 81 17.83 -22.67 -9.29
CA THR A 81 18.46 -22.30 -10.56
C THR A 81 18.59 -20.78 -10.63
N VAL A 82 19.68 -20.29 -11.15
CA VAL A 82 19.93 -18.85 -11.36
C VAL A 82 20.18 -18.57 -12.84
N ASN A 83 19.96 -17.33 -13.27
CA ASN A 83 20.08 -16.91 -14.67
C ASN A 83 19.19 -17.73 -15.61
N ASP A 84 17.98 -17.99 -15.21
CA ASP A 84 17.00 -18.79 -15.93
C ASP A 84 15.81 -17.98 -16.45
N ALA A 85 15.00 -18.62 -17.30
CA ALA A 85 13.83 -18.02 -17.93
C ALA A 85 12.57 -18.17 -17.06
N ARG A 86 12.57 -17.63 -15.84
CA ARG A 86 11.46 -17.75 -14.87
C ARG A 86 10.13 -17.14 -15.31
N PHE A 87 10.13 -16.36 -16.38
CA PHE A 87 8.89 -15.80 -16.92
C PHE A 87 7.88 -16.85 -17.42
N LEU A 88 8.32 -18.10 -17.55
CA LEU A 88 7.44 -19.22 -17.90
C LEU A 88 6.76 -19.86 -16.67
N VAL A 89 7.33 -19.68 -15.48
CA VAL A 89 6.82 -20.31 -14.24
C VAL A 89 5.37 -19.85 -13.99
N ASP A 90 4.52 -20.81 -13.62
CA ASP A 90 3.08 -20.60 -13.37
C ASP A 90 2.29 -20.12 -14.61
N THR A 91 2.80 -20.35 -15.82
CA THR A 91 2.10 -20.08 -17.07
C THR A 91 1.73 -21.38 -17.82
N PRO A 92 0.78 -21.35 -18.77
CA PRO A 92 0.50 -22.52 -19.62
C PRO A 92 1.67 -23.00 -20.49
N LEU A 93 2.74 -22.19 -20.57
CA LEU A 93 3.97 -22.51 -21.30
C LEU A 93 5.03 -23.17 -20.41
N ASP A 94 4.80 -23.26 -19.10
CA ASP A 94 5.66 -24.00 -18.16
C ASP A 94 5.40 -25.51 -18.33
N ARG A 95 6.05 -26.09 -19.31
CA ARG A 95 5.86 -27.47 -19.73
C ARG A 95 7.17 -28.25 -19.65
N PRO A 96 7.13 -29.57 -19.46
CA PRO A 96 8.32 -30.41 -19.42
C PRO A 96 9.25 -30.25 -20.64
N GLU A 97 8.68 -29.99 -21.83
CA GLU A 97 9.45 -29.80 -23.06
C GLU A 97 10.33 -28.54 -23.04
N MET A 98 10.02 -27.59 -22.18
CA MET A 98 10.81 -26.37 -22.00
C MET A 98 11.99 -26.56 -21.06
N VAL A 99 12.09 -27.69 -20.40
CA VAL A 99 13.17 -27.99 -19.46
C VAL A 99 14.41 -28.47 -20.19
N ASN A 100 15.55 -27.84 -19.94
CA ASN A 100 16.84 -28.31 -20.39
C ASN A 100 17.32 -29.47 -19.47
N TYR A 101 16.97 -30.71 -19.81
CA TYR A 101 17.28 -31.86 -19.00
C TYR A 101 18.78 -32.16 -18.86
N ASP A 102 19.60 -31.83 -19.87
CA ASP A 102 21.06 -31.97 -19.76
C ASP A 102 21.64 -31.04 -18.70
N ASN A 103 21.21 -29.79 -18.72
CA ASN A 103 21.62 -28.84 -17.70
C ASN A 103 21.09 -29.22 -16.31
N LEU A 104 19.82 -29.65 -16.23
CA LEU A 104 19.24 -30.13 -14.97
C LEU A 104 20.02 -31.34 -14.44
N GLY A 105 20.38 -32.31 -15.27
CA GLY A 105 21.18 -33.47 -14.90
C GLY A 105 22.58 -33.06 -14.38
N ARG A 106 23.22 -32.07 -14.99
CA ARG A 106 24.48 -31.49 -14.49
C ARG A 106 24.31 -30.83 -13.12
N GLN A 107 23.26 -30.08 -12.93
CA GLN A 107 22.94 -29.43 -11.66
C GLN A 107 22.68 -30.43 -10.54
N ILE A 108 21.90 -31.50 -10.84
CA ILE A 108 21.60 -32.55 -9.87
C ILE A 108 22.87 -33.29 -9.46
N ARG A 109 23.75 -33.65 -10.40
CA ARG A 109 25.05 -34.31 -10.08
C ARG A 109 25.92 -33.38 -9.22
N ALA A 110 26.03 -32.14 -9.57
CA ALA A 110 26.79 -31.17 -8.76
C ALA A 110 26.21 -31.03 -7.35
N LEU A 111 24.86 -30.93 -7.25
CA LEU A 111 24.18 -30.83 -5.96
C LEU A 111 24.38 -32.08 -5.10
N ALA A 112 24.26 -33.27 -5.68
CA ALA A 112 24.48 -34.55 -4.99
C ALA A 112 25.91 -34.64 -4.44
N GLY A 113 26.93 -34.26 -5.25
CA GLY A 113 28.32 -34.22 -4.79
C GLY A 113 28.51 -33.18 -3.65
N MET A 114 27.94 -32.03 -3.75
CA MET A 114 28.01 -31.00 -2.66
C MET A 114 27.34 -31.50 -1.38
N PHE A 115 26.20 -32.22 -1.46
CA PHE A 115 25.54 -32.77 -0.29
C PHE A 115 26.34 -33.92 0.33
N HIS A 116 26.93 -34.78 -0.48
CA HIS A 116 27.82 -35.84 0.02
C HIS A 116 28.96 -35.24 0.84
N MET A 117 29.65 -34.25 0.30
CA MET A 117 30.72 -33.55 1.03
C MET A 117 30.22 -32.82 2.29
N ALA A 118 29.04 -32.24 2.21
CA ALA A 118 28.44 -31.55 3.34
C ALA A 118 28.07 -32.51 4.50
N LEU A 119 27.63 -33.73 4.18
CA LEU A 119 27.30 -34.75 5.19
C LEU A 119 28.55 -35.36 5.85
N GLU A 120 29.65 -35.38 5.14
CA GLU A 120 30.92 -35.87 5.63
C GLU A 120 31.79 -34.84 6.36
N ASP A 121 31.45 -33.54 6.23
CA ASP A 121 32.20 -32.44 6.85
C ASP A 121 31.75 -32.22 8.31
N PRO A 122 32.54 -32.61 9.32
CA PRO A 122 32.19 -32.43 10.71
C PRO A 122 32.17 -30.96 11.12
N GLU A 123 32.80 -30.08 10.34
CA GLU A 123 32.82 -28.63 10.61
C GLU A 123 31.66 -27.86 9.97
N LEU A 124 30.84 -28.54 9.16
CA LEU A 124 29.68 -27.91 8.54
C LEU A 124 28.69 -27.37 9.57
N PHE A 125 28.49 -28.11 10.65
CA PHE A 125 27.67 -27.73 11.78
C PHE A 125 28.58 -27.52 13.02
N PRO A 126 29.35 -26.45 13.10
CA PRO A 126 30.02 -26.13 14.35
C PRO A 126 28.98 -26.00 15.45
N ASP A 127 29.36 -26.12 16.74
CA ASP A 127 28.50 -26.01 17.92
C ASP A 127 27.60 -24.76 17.89
N PHE A 128 26.62 -24.81 17.05
CA PHE A 128 25.84 -23.68 16.57
C PHE A 128 24.48 -23.74 17.26
N LYS A 129 24.44 -23.19 18.44
CA LYS A 129 23.16 -22.87 19.09
C LYS A 129 22.64 -21.57 18.49
N MET A 130 21.77 -21.69 17.50
CA MET A 130 21.01 -20.54 17.02
C MET A 130 20.20 -19.99 18.19
N ARG A 131 20.65 -18.88 18.79
CA ARG A 131 19.93 -18.18 19.83
C ARG A 131 18.75 -17.41 19.22
N LEU A 132 17.82 -18.14 18.64
CA LEU A 132 16.61 -17.58 18.04
C LEU A 132 15.72 -16.90 19.05
N LYS A 133 15.77 -17.35 20.31
CA LYS A 133 14.98 -16.75 21.40
C LYS A 133 15.17 -15.24 21.55
N ASP A 134 16.34 -14.71 21.20
CA ASP A 134 16.65 -13.28 21.39
C ASP A 134 16.17 -12.41 20.20
N THR A 135 15.81 -13.01 19.09
CA THR A 135 15.38 -12.29 17.87
C THR A 135 13.89 -12.47 17.55
N LEU A 136 13.25 -13.47 18.13
CA LEU A 136 11.83 -13.77 17.92
C LEU A 136 10.99 -13.12 19.00
N ARG A 137 9.86 -12.58 18.59
CA ARG A 137 8.91 -11.84 19.44
C ARG A 137 7.55 -12.49 19.34
N SER A 138 6.74 -12.29 20.38
CA SER A 138 5.37 -12.78 20.42
C SER A 138 4.42 -11.60 20.55
N LEU A 139 3.28 -11.71 19.92
CA LEU A 139 2.21 -10.75 20.00
C LEU A 139 0.97 -11.42 20.58
N LYS A 140 0.46 -10.91 21.67
CA LYS A 140 -0.86 -11.22 22.21
C LYS A 140 -1.73 -9.99 22.00
N ALA A 141 -2.78 -10.10 21.21
CA ALA A 141 -3.62 -8.96 20.96
C ALA A 141 -5.11 -9.32 21.03
N LYS A 142 -5.96 -8.29 21.11
CA LYS A 142 -7.40 -8.42 21.17
C LYS A 142 -8.06 -7.58 20.09
N THR A 143 -9.15 -8.09 19.53
CA THR A 143 -10.07 -7.31 18.70
C THR A 143 -11.19 -6.78 19.58
N MET A 144 -11.32 -5.46 19.63
CA MET A 144 -12.24 -4.77 20.54
C MET A 144 -13.14 -3.83 19.74
N VAL A 145 -14.30 -3.54 20.30
CA VAL A 145 -15.29 -2.61 19.74
C VAL A 145 -15.71 -1.65 20.85
N PHE A 146 -15.97 -0.40 20.50
CA PHE A 146 -16.57 0.54 21.41
C PHE A 146 -18.04 0.18 21.67
N PRO A 147 -18.43 -0.09 22.93
CA PRO A 147 -19.83 -0.18 23.27
C PRO A 147 -20.55 1.16 23.04
N ARG A 148 -21.85 1.10 22.87
CA ARG A 148 -22.65 2.30 22.66
C ARG A 148 -22.46 3.29 23.80
N ARG A 149 -21.99 4.51 23.51
CA ARG A 149 -21.69 5.59 24.45
C ARG A 149 -20.49 5.34 25.40
N SER A 150 -19.65 4.35 25.11
CA SER A 150 -18.39 4.16 25.84
C SER A 150 -17.26 4.96 25.19
N ILE A 151 -16.31 5.40 25.99
CA ILE A 151 -15.05 6.03 25.55
C ILE A 151 -13.88 5.04 25.57
N VAL A 152 -14.15 3.79 25.98
CA VAL A 152 -13.16 2.71 26.08
C VAL A 152 -13.64 1.53 25.23
N PRO A 153 -12.76 0.93 24.39
CA PRO A 153 -13.10 -0.26 23.62
C PRO A 153 -12.97 -1.50 24.51
N ASP A 154 -14.03 -1.85 25.22
CA ASP A 154 -14.06 -2.96 26.19
C ASP A 154 -14.93 -4.15 25.75
N LEU A 155 -15.63 -4.04 24.62
CA LEU A 155 -16.42 -5.13 24.06
C LEU A 155 -15.56 -5.98 23.10
N ALA A 156 -15.30 -7.23 23.49
CA ALA A 156 -14.58 -8.17 22.64
C ALA A 156 -15.37 -8.53 21.38
N ARG A 157 -14.73 -8.46 20.20
CA ARG A 157 -15.32 -8.96 18.94
C ARG A 157 -14.80 -10.36 18.65
N THR A 158 -15.55 -11.35 19.09
CA THR A 158 -15.24 -12.78 18.92
C THR A 158 -15.47 -13.24 17.48
N GLY A 159 -14.75 -14.28 17.05
CA GLY A 159 -14.88 -14.85 15.70
C GLY A 159 -14.38 -13.95 14.57
N ALA A 160 -13.70 -12.85 14.89
CA ALA A 160 -12.99 -12.07 13.90
C ALA A 160 -11.74 -12.81 13.42
N VAL A 161 -11.29 -12.49 12.21
CA VAL A 161 -9.99 -12.93 11.68
C VAL A 161 -9.01 -11.78 11.85
N ALA A 162 -8.00 -12.00 12.68
CA ALA A 162 -6.90 -11.07 12.84
C ALA A 162 -5.86 -11.31 11.74
N VAL A 163 -5.35 -10.25 11.15
CA VAL A 163 -4.31 -10.25 10.13
C VAL A 163 -3.12 -9.49 10.67
N VAL A 164 -2.00 -10.16 10.84
CA VAL A 164 -0.76 -9.55 11.32
C VAL A 164 0.27 -9.58 10.20
N ARG A 165 0.74 -8.42 9.79
CA ARG A 165 1.70 -8.24 8.69
C ARG A 165 2.99 -7.60 9.18
N ASN A 166 4.08 -7.88 8.49
CA ASN A 166 5.32 -7.15 8.69
C ASN A 166 5.13 -5.66 8.36
N GLY A 167 5.49 -4.78 9.28
CA GLY A 167 5.15 -3.35 9.22
C GLY A 167 5.86 -2.51 8.14
N LYS A 168 6.86 -3.05 7.44
CA LYS A 168 7.55 -2.36 6.35
C LYS A 168 7.30 -3.05 5.01
N LYS A 169 6.33 -2.55 4.29
CA LYS A 169 5.89 -3.03 2.97
C LYS A 169 6.99 -3.08 1.89
N LYS A 170 8.07 -2.32 2.03
CA LYS A 170 9.09 -2.16 0.98
C LYS A 170 10.36 -2.98 1.17
N SER A 171 10.50 -3.71 2.28
CA SER A 171 11.80 -4.24 2.69
C SER A 171 12.01 -5.72 2.41
N TYR A 172 10.98 -6.48 2.08
CA TYR A 172 11.08 -7.93 1.99
C TYR A 172 10.51 -8.43 0.67
N LYS A 173 11.40 -8.73 -0.25
CA LYS A 173 11.14 -9.61 -1.37
C LYS A 173 11.21 -11.03 -0.81
N GLY A 174 10.14 -11.78 -0.88
CA GLY A 174 10.03 -13.14 -0.35
C GLY A 174 8.72 -13.40 0.41
N VAL A 175 8.64 -14.47 1.15
CA VAL A 175 7.45 -14.82 1.94
C VAL A 175 7.06 -13.62 2.81
N ARG A 176 6.01 -12.93 2.43
CA ARG A 176 5.39 -11.91 3.26
C ARG A 176 4.95 -12.63 4.52
N GLY A 177 5.53 -12.27 5.67
CA GLY A 177 5.07 -12.79 6.94
C GLY A 177 3.69 -12.22 7.25
N GLU A 178 2.68 -12.81 6.65
CA GLU A 178 1.28 -12.56 6.98
C GLU A 178 0.79 -13.74 7.81
N TYR A 179 0.19 -13.42 8.95
CA TYR A 179 -0.36 -14.39 9.88
C TYR A 179 -1.86 -14.13 9.98
N PHE A 180 -2.64 -15.18 9.85
CA PHE A 180 -4.09 -15.15 9.98
C PHE A 180 -4.48 -15.97 11.19
N GLU A 181 -5.11 -15.33 12.17
CA GLU A 181 -5.53 -15.98 13.41
C GLU A 181 -7.02 -15.76 13.63
N VAL A 182 -7.73 -16.81 14.01
CA VAL A 182 -9.11 -16.69 14.41
C VAL A 182 -9.14 -16.27 15.88
N VAL A 183 -9.87 -15.20 16.16
CA VAL A 183 -9.98 -14.62 17.47
C VAL A 183 -10.87 -15.49 18.35
N ASP A 184 -10.43 -15.75 19.58
CA ASP A 184 -11.13 -16.60 20.55
C ASP A 184 -12.39 -15.94 21.16
N GLU A 185 -13.00 -16.64 22.10
CA GLU A 185 -14.22 -16.17 22.79
C GLU A 185 -13.98 -14.93 23.67
N GLN A 186 -12.75 -14.65 24.05
CA GLN A 186 -12.34 -13.46 24.81
C GLN A 186 -11.90 -12.32 23.90
N GLY A 187 -12.04 -12.48 22.58
CA GLY A 187 -11.57 -11.53 21.59
C GLY A 187 -10.06 -11.53 21.40
N ALA A 188 -9.35 -12.51 21.96
CA ALA A 188 -7.89 -12.57 21.92
C ALA A 188 -7.35 -13.46 20.80
N PHE A 189 -6.15 -13.15 20.34
CA PHE A 189 -5.36 -13.98 19.44
C PHE A 189 -3.88 -13.89 19.79
N TYR A 190 -3.11 -14.86 19.33
CA TYR A 190 -1.70 -14.97 19.68
C TYR A 190 -0.87 -15.33 18.45
N VAL A 191 0.11 -14.47 18.13
CA VAL A 191 1.07 -14.72 17.05
C VAL A 191 2.46 -14.88 17.65
N ASN A 192 3.05 -16.03 17.42
CA ASN A 192 4.35 -16.39 17.94
C ASN A 192 5.45 -16.23 16.85
N ARG A 193 6.69 -16.08 17.30
CA ARG A 193 7.89 -16.09 16.46
C ARG A 193 7.94 -15.01 15.36
N LEU A 194 7.41 -13.84 15.65
CA LEU A 194 7.56 -12.67 14.78
C LEU A 194 9.02 -12.22 14.73
N ARG A 195 9.53 -11.99 13.53
CA ARG A 195 10.93 -11.60 13.27
C ARG A 195 11.17 -10.12 13.09
N VAL A 196 10.16 -9.32 13.21
CA VAL A 196 10.17 -7.93 12.79
C VAL A 196 10.13 -6.98 13.96
N ASN A 197 10.67 -5.80 13.75
CA ASN A 197 10.63 -4.71 14.73
C ASN A 197 9.32 -3.93 14.70
N GLN A 198 8.53 -4.11 13.64
CA GLN A 198 7.22 -3.46 13.49
C GLN A 198 6.25 -4.44 12.84
N VAL A 199 5.04 -4.48 13.33
CA VAL A 199 3.93 -5.24 12.76
C VAL A 199 2.74 -4.32 12.55
N GLN A 200 2.00 -4.57 11.49
CA GLN A 200 0.68 -4.01 11.25
C GLN A 200 -0.35 -5.06 11.63
N ILE A 201 -1.31 -4.66 12.44
CA ILE A 201 -2.35 -5.55 12.96
C ILE A 201 -3.68 -5.03 12.46
N GLU A 202 -4.45 -5.89 11.83
CA GLU A 202 -5.81 -5.62 11.35
C GLU A 202 -6.73 -6.73 11.85
N GLY A 203 -8.03 -6.48 11.90
CA GLY A 203 -9.01 -7.50 12.26
C GLY A 203 -10.29 -7.32 11.45
N TYR A 204 -10.87 -8.40 10.99
CA TYR A 204 -12.08 -8.38 10.18
C TYR A 204 -13.06 -9.43 10.70
N TYR A 205 -14.31 -9.05 10.86
CA TYR A 205 -15.35 -10.03 11.11
C TYR A 205 -16.22 -10.19 9.87
N MET A 206 -16.28 -11.42 9.41
CA MET A 206 -17.12 -11.83 8.29
C MET A 206 -18.35 -12.53 8.85
N ASP A 207 -19.53 -12.05 8.49
CA ASP A 207 -20.78 -12.72 8.83
C ASP A 207 -20.85 -14.10 8.13
N PRO A 208 -20.92 -15.20 8.88
CA PRO A 208 -20.92 -16.54 8.28
C PRO A 208 -22.12 -16.82 7.38
N ALA A 209 -23.27 -16.14 7.61
CA ALA A 209 -24.48 -16.36 6.84
C ALA A 209 -24.42 -15.69 5.46
N THR A 210 -23.77 -14.54 5.37
CA THR A 210 -23.76 -13.72 4.16
C THR A 210 -22.39 -13.65 3.47
N GLY A 211 -21.33 -14.03 4.16
CA GLY A 211 -19.93 -13.88 3.69
C GLY A 211 -19.46 -12.42 3.63
N ARG A 212 -20.21 -11.47 4.18
CA ARG A 212 -19.86 -10.05 4.15
C ARG A 212 -19.02 -9.65 5.34
N ILE A 213 -18.08 -8.72 5.13
CA ILE A 213 -17.35 -8.08 6.20
C ILE A 213 -18.28 -7.06 6.86
N THR A 214 -18.59 -7.28 8.14
CA THR A 214 -19.48 -6.43 8.92
C THR A 214 -18.78 -5.71 10.06
N TYR A 215 -17.50 -6.01 10.30
CA TYR A 215 -16.60 -5.22 11.14
C TYR A 215 -15.21 -5.17 10.49
N ALA A 216 -14.60 -4.00 10.54
CA ALA A 216 -13.28 -3.75 10.00
C ALA A 216 -12.47 -2.83 10.94
N PRO A 217 -11.15 -2.72 10.77
CA PRO A 217 -10.32 -1.83 11.57
C PRO A 217 -10.75 -0.37 11.42
N ASP A 218 -10.88 0.32 12.53
CA ASP A 218 -11.17 1.76 12.56
C ASP A 218 -9.87 2.55 12.38
N ARG A 219 -9.82 3.39 11.35
CA ARG A 219 -8.72 4.32 11.07
C ARG A 219 -8.99 5.73 11.57
N GLY A 220 -10.14 5.96 12.20
CA GLY A 220 -10.50 7.24 12.77
C GLY A 220 -9.80 7.54 14.09
N ILE A 221 -10.17 8.65 14.70
CA ILE A 221 -9.61 9.17 15.96
C ILE A 221 -9.69 8.15 17.10
N GLN A 222 -10.80 7.43 17.18
CA GLN A 222 -11.01 6.43 18.23
C GLN A 222 -10.30 5.11 17.94
N GLY A 223 -9.97 4.86 16.67
CA GLY A 223 -9.27 3.67 16.19
C GLY A 223 -7.76 3.86 16.11
N ASP A 224 -7.23 3.95 14.89
CA ASP A 224 -5.79 3.93 14.58
C ASP A 224 -5.01 5.09 15.22
N GLU A 225 -5.63 6.25 15.44
CA GLU A 225 -4.95 7.38 16.09
C GLU A 225 -4.74 7.12 17.60
N SER A 226 -5.70 6.51 18.29
CA SER A 226 -5.62 6.19 19.72
C SER A 226 -5.02 4.81 19.99
N TYR A 227 -5.25 3.86 19.10
CA TYR A 227 -4.79 2.46 19.17
C TYR A 227 -4.10 2.08 17.86
N PRO A 228 -2.86 2.54 17.62
CA PRO A 228 -2.18 2.37 16.35
C PRO A 228 -2.13 0.92 15.87
N MET A 229 -2.56 0.69 14.63
CA MET A 229 -2.45 -0.62 13.99
C MET A 229 -1.02 -0.98 13.64
N LEU A 230 -0.16 0.02 13.41
CA LEU A 230 1.28 -0.17 13.17
C LEU A 230 2.03 0.00 14.49
N ILE A 231 2.50 -1.09 15.05
CA ILE A 231 3.17 -1.09 16.36
C ILE A 231 4.63 -1.52 16.26
N LYS A 232 5.45 -0.96 17.17
CA LYS A 232 6.82 -1.41 17.38
C LYS A 232 6.83 -2.61 18.32
N MET A 233 7.60 -3.63 17.94
CA MET A 233 7.82 -4.83 18.72
C MET A 233 9.09 -4.64 19.57
N ASP A 234 9.04 -3.76 20.58
CA ASP A 234 10.20 -3.41 21.41
C ASP A 234 10.54 -4.50 22.44
N TRP A 235 9.55 -5.29 22.85
CA TRP A 235 9.65 -6.34 23.83
C TRP A 235 9.48 -7.72 23.21
N ARG A 236 9.95 -8.76 23.90
CA ARG A 236 9.77 -10.16 23.47
C ARG A 236 8.30 -10.53 23.34
N ASP A 237 7.51 -10.12 24.34
CA ASP A 237 6.07 -10.35 24.41
C ASP A 237 5.37 -8.99 24.43
N LYS A 238 4.62 -8.70 23.41
CA LYS A 238 3.85 -7.46 23.27
C LYS A 238 2.37 -7.75 23.43
N GLU A 239 1.70 -7.02 24.30
CA GLU A 239 0.25 -7.00 24.38
C GLU A 239 -0.28 -5.77 23.64
N TRP A 240 -1.36 -5.95 22.87
CA TRP A 240 -1.97 -4.88 22.09
C TRP A 240 -3.46 -5.10 21.86
N MET A 241 -4.13 -4.10 21.32
CA MET A 241 -5.52 -4.21 20.87
C MET A 241 -5.71 -3.54 19.50
N VAL A 242 -6.68 -4.05 18.76
CA VAL A 242 -7.15 -3.49 17.49
C VAL A 242 -8.61 -3.13 17.68
N VAL A 243 -8.93 -1.89 17.38
CA VAL A 243 -10.30 -1.40 17.44
C VAL A 243 -10.99 -1.66 16.12
N LEU A 244 -12.14 -2.31 16.18
CA LEU A 244 -13.02 -2.57 15.06
C LEU A 244 -14.29 -1.74 15.19
N PHE A 245 -14.90 -1.42 14.07
CA PHE A 245 -16.20 -0.75 14.03
C PHE A 245 -17.18 -1.47 13.09
N PRO A 246 -18.49 -1.39 13.35
CA PRO A 246 -19.49 -1.98 12.46
C PRO A 246 -19.53 -1.22 11.13
N CYS A 247 -19.44 -1.95 10.03
CA CYS A 247 -19.30 -1.38 8.71
C CYS A 247 -19.96 -2.20 7.61
N GLU A 248 -20.07 -1.57 6.44
CA GLU A 248 -20.22 -2.22 5.16
C GLU A 248 -18.95 -2.01 4.34
N ALA A 249 -18.66 -2.94 3.44
CA ALA A 249 -17.49 -2.91 2.57
C ALA A 249 -17.88 -2.67 1.12
N TYR A 250 -17.16 -1.79 0.42
CA TYR A 250 -17.25 -1.62 -1.01
C TYR A 250 -15.94 -1.52 -1.69
N ASN A 251 -15.95 -2.02 -2.91
CA ASN A 251 -14.77 -2.16 -3.72
C ASN A 251 -14.59 -0.97 -4.65
N PHE A 252 -13.36 -0.54 -4.79
CA PHE A 252 -12.91 0.41 -5.78
C PHE A 252 -12.02 -0.31 -6.76
N TYR A 253 -12.35 -0.21 -8.04
CA TYR A 253 -11.55 -0.74 -9.12
C TYR A 253 -10.90 0.40 -9.88
N ASP A 254 -9.77 0.12 -10.52
CA ASP A 254 -9.12 1.10 -11.41
C ASP A 254 -8.56 2.33 -10.67
N ILE A 255 -7.91 2.12 -9.52
CA ILE A 255 -7.26 3.18 -8.74
C ILE A 255 -5.80 3.37 -9.18
N VAL A 256 -5.61 3.90 -10.37
CA VAL A 256 -4.30 4.07 -11.02
C VAL A 256 -3.93 5.54 -11.12
N ASP A 257 -2.67 5.87 -10.83
CA ASP A 257 -2.10 7.18 -11.14
C ASP A 257 -2.05 7.33 -12.67
N PRO A 258 -2.76 8.31 -13.24
CA PRO A 258 -2.85 8.44 -14.70
C PRO A 258 -1.53 8.79 -15.38
N ARG A 259 -0.53 9.28 -14.61
CA ARG A 259 0.76 9.70 -15.17
C ARG A 259 1.78 8.60 -15.24
N TYR A 260 1.80 7.73 -14.25
CA TYR A 260 2.82 6.69 -14.12
C TYR A 260 2.26 5.29 -14.30
N LEU A 261 0.94 5.16 -14.43
CA LEU A 261 0.22 3.88 -14.46
C LEU A 261 0.54 2.99 -13.25
N THR A 262 0.89 3.64 -12.15
CA THR A 262 1.15 2.98 -10.88
C THR A 262 -0.08 3.09 -9.98
N LYS A 263 -0.19 2.18 -9.05
CA LYS A 263 -1.28 2.14 -8.09
C LYS A 263 -1.25 3.33 -7.14
N LEU A 264 -2.38 3.99 -6.94
CA LEU A 264 -2.57 4.99 -5.89
C LEU A 264 -2.65 4.27 -4.54
N SER A 265 -1.72 4.59 -3.64
CA SER A 265 -1.57 3.89 -2.36
C SER A 265 -1.97 4.72 -1.14
N GLN A 266 -2.18 6.01 -1.33
CA GLN A 266 -2.58 6.92 -0.26
C GLN A 266 -4.07 7.25 -0.41
N VAL A 267 -4.84 6.99 0.64
CA VAL A 267 -6.27 7.31 0.70
C VAL A 267 -6.49 8.29 1.85
N THR A 268 -7.18 9.37 1.56
CA THR A 268 -7.70 10.29 2.56
C THR A 268 -9.22 10.32 2.41
N VAL A 269 -9.90 10.12 3.51
CA VAL A 269 -11.37 10.06 3.53
C VAL A 269 -11.91 11.30 4.21
N PHE A 270 -12.97 11.85 3.65
CA PHE A 270 -13.69 12.99 4.19
C PHE A 270 -15.18 12.66 4.29
N ASP A 271 -15.83 13.22 5.27
CA ASP A 271 -17.28 13.22 5.36
C ASP A 271 -17.92 14.29 4.46
N GLU A 272 -19.24 14.45 4.54
CA GLU A 272 -19.97 15.46 3.77
C GLU A 272 -19.56 16.91 4.12
N THR A 273 -19.01 17.13 5.32
CA THR A 273 -18.53 18.44 5.80
C THR A 273 -17.07 18.71 5.42
N ASN A 274 -16.42 17.80 4.69
CA ASN A 274 -15.00 17.82 4.33
C ASN A 274 -14.04 17.69 5.52
N THR A 275 -14.50 17.07 6.61
CA THR A 275 -13.65 16.69 7.76
C THR A 275 -13.37 15.19 7.77
N ALA A 276 -12.41 14.75 8.56
CA ALA A 276 -12.15 13.32 8.72
C ALA A 276 -13.36 12.65 9.39
N PRO A 277 -13.87 11.53 8.86
CA PRO A 277 -14.96 10.79 9.50
C PRO A 277 -14.53 10.26 10.86
N VAL A 278 -15.49 10.12 11.78
CA VAL A 278 -15.24 9.59 13.12
C VAL A 278 -14.76 8.14 13.07
N GLU A 279 -15.38 7.34 12.20
CA GLU A 279 -15.05 5.93 11.98
C GLU A 279 -15.01 5.67 10.48
N TYR A 280 -13.95 5.08 10.03
CA TYR A 280 -13.77 4.60 8.66
C TYR A 280 -12.61 3.62 8.59
N GLY A 281 -12.58 2.82 7.56
CA GLY A 281 -11.46 1.94 7.28
C GLY A 281 -11.21 1.84 5.78
N TYR A 282 -10.02 1.44 5.40
CA TYR A 282 -9.71 1.08 4.03
C TYR A 282 -8.54 0.11 3.97
N THR A 283 -8.53 -0.69 2.93
CA THR A 283 -7.35 -1.45 2.53
C THR A 283 -7.19 -1.35 1.02
N ILE A 284 -5.95 -1.31 0.57
CA ILE A 284 -5.63 -1.34 -0.86
C ILE A 284 -4.92 -2.66 -1.11
N GLY A 285 -5.46 -3.46 -2.02
CA GLY A 285 -4.87 -4.74 -2.40
C GLY A 285 -3.42 -4.56 -2.82
N GLU A 286 -2.53 -5.32 -2.25
CA GLU A 286 -1.11 -5.36 -2.62
C GLU A 286 -0.86 -6.65 -3.34
N GLY A 287 -0.99 -6.61 -4.66
CA GLY A 287 -0.53 -7.71 -5.49
C GLY A 287 1.00 -7.78 -5.50
N PRO A 288 1.58 -8.96 -5.69
CA PRO A 288 3.03 -9.16 -5.77
C PRO A 288 3.66 -8.48 -6.99
N SER A 289 2.87 -8.06 -7.95
CA SER A 289 3.31 -7.51 -9.23
C SER A 289 2.67 -6.14 -9.52
N ALA A 290 3.39 -5.27 -10.20
CA ALA A 290 2.84 -4.03 -10.78
C ALA A 290 1.76 -4.28 -11.85
N LYS A 291 1.55 -5.54 -12.22
CA LYS A 291 0.55 -5.98 -13.20
C LYS A 291 -0.81 -6.31 -12.57
N ASP A 292 -0.88 -6.40 -11.23
CA ASP A 292 -2.13 -6.69 -10.56
C ASP A 292 -3.07 -5.49 -10.67
N GLU A 293 -4.35 -5.78 -10.92
CA GLU A 293 -5.36 -4.74 -10.97
C GLU A 293 -5.43 -4.00 -9.64
N PRO A 294 -5.35 -2.66 -9.66
CA PRO A 294 -5.39 -1.87 -8.45
C PRO A 294 -6.82 -1.84 -7.89
N VAL A 295 -7.04 -2.64 -6.87
CA VAL A 295 -8.31 -2.70 -6.14
C VAL A 295 -8.12 -2.18 -4.72
N GLY A 296 -9.05 -1.37 -4.28
CA GLY A 296 -9.19 -0.94 -2.90
C GLY A 296 -10.53 -1.35 -2.32
N VAL A 297 -10.59 -1.48 -1.00
CA VAL A 297 -11.83 -1.69 -0.25
C VAL A 297 -11.93 -0.59 0.80
N MET A 298 -13.10 0.06 0.84
CA MET A 298 -13.47 1.02 1.86
C MET A 298 -14.44 0.36 2.83
N PHE A 299 -14.31 0.71 4.09
CA PHE A 299 -15.21 0.30 5.15
C PHE A 299 -15.82 1.54 5.78
N ALA A 300 -17.14 1.58 5.87
CA ALA A 300 -17.86 2.65 6.55
C ALA A 300 -19.22 2.18 7.05
N ARG A 301 -19.84 2.95 7.92
CA ARG A 301 -21.20 2.65 8.40
C ARG A 301 -22.20 2.74 7.26
N PRO A 302 -23.19 1.86 7.21
CA PRO A 302 -24.28 1.95 6.23
C PRO A 302 -24.94 3.33 6.26
N GLY A 303 -25.19 3.90 5.09
CA GLY A 303 -25.79 5.22 4.94
C GLY A 303 -24.80 6.40 5.12
N ALA A 304 -23.54 6.17 5.48
CA ALA A 304 -22.56 7.23 5.52
C ALA A 304 -22.32 7.83 4.14
N ARG A 305 -22.05 9.13 4.08
CA ARG A 305 -21.65 9.83 2.86
C ARG A 305 -20.19 10.19 2.95
N LEU A 306 -19.41 9.67 2.03
CA LEU A 306 -17.96 9.83 2.05
C LEU A 306 -17.44 10.40 0.73
N LYS A 307 -16.43 11.25 0.87
CA LYS A 307 -15.59 11.74 -0.21
C LYS A 307 -14.19 11.16 -0.03
N MET A 308 -13.48 10.96 -1.12
CA MET A 308 -12.15 10.38 -1.07
C MET A 308 -11.16 11.13 -1.93
N GLY A 309 -9.97 11.35 -1.37
CA GLY A 309 -8.80 11.76 -2.10
C GLY A 309 -7.83 10.58 -2.22
N LEU A 310 -7.45 10.23 -3.43
CA LEU A 310 -6.45 9.22 -3.72
C LEU A 310 -5.15 9.92 -4.15
N GLY A 311 -4.04 9.51 -3.59
CA GLY A 311 -2.74 10.15 -3.82
C GLY A 311 -1.59 9.18 -3.99
N ALA A 312 -0.44 9.75 -4.39
CA ALA A 312 0.81 9.06 -4.54
C ALA A 312 1.92 9.82 -3.79
N GLY A 313 2.12 9.47 -2.51
CA GLY A 313 3.18 10.02 -1.67
C GLY A 313 3.14 11.56 -1.55
N LEU A 314 4.30 12.20 -1.69
CA LEU A 314 4.45 13.66 -1.56
C LEU A 314 3.78 14.48 -2.67
N LEU A 315 3.29 13.85 -3.72
CA LEU A 315 2.72 14.54 -4.88
C LEU A 315 1.27 15.00 -4.68
N GLY A 316 0.68 14.74 -3.52
CA GLY A 316 -0.69 15.13 -3.18
C GLY A 316 -1.76 14.30 -3.88
N PHE A 317 -2.99 14.80 -3.85
CA PHE A 317 -4.12 14.13 -4.48
C PHE A 317 -3.96 14.08 -6.00
N ARG A 318 -4.26 12.92 -6.57
CA ARG A 318 -4.25 12.64 -8.01
C ARG A 318 -5.63 12.31 -8.55
N SER A 319 -6.51 11.90 -7.67
CA SER A 319 -7.86 11.49 -7.98
C SER A 319 -8.76 11.88 -6.81
N LEU A 320 -9.88 12.51 -7.08
CA LEU A 320 -10.88 12.91 -6.11
C LEU A 320 -12.21 12.30 -6.46
N LEU A 321 -12.85 11.68 -5.50
CA LEU A 321 -14.20 11.14 -5.57
C LEU A 321 -15.08 11.97 -4.64
N LEU A 322 -15.90 12.84 -5.20
CA LEU A 322 -16.67 13.85 -4.49
C LEU A 322 -18.17 13.67 -4.65
N ASN A 323 -18.59 12.97 -5.70
CA ASN A 323 -19.98 12.95 -6.17
C ASN A 323 -20.48 14.36 -6.51
N SER A 324 -19.69 15.09 -7.30
CA SER A 324 -20.04 16.42 -7.81
C SER A 324 -21.13 16.31 -8.85
N THR A 325 -22.14 17.20 -8.80
CA THR A 325 -23.31 17.15 -9.68
C THR A 325 -23.38 18.32 -10.66
N SER A 326 -22.91 19.50 -10.30
CA SER A 326 -22.87 20.68 -11.16
C SER A 326 -21.76 21.65 -10.74
N ALA A 327 -21.22 22.40 -11.68
CA ALA A 327 -20.31 23.51 -11.45
C ALA A 327 -21.03 24.83 -11.10
N ASP A 328 -22.35 24.93 -11.29
CA ASP A 328 -23.12 26.18 -11.13
C ASP A 328 -23.15 26.71 -9.69
N SER A 329 -22.88 25.86 -8.72
CA SER A 329 -22.71 26.28 -7.34
C SER A 329 -21.52 25.59 -6.67
N LYS A 330 -20.85 26.32 -5.79
CA LYS A 330 -19.71 25.81 -5.01
C LYS A 330 -20.07 24.55 -4.22
N GLN A 331 -21.28 24.49 -3.66
CA GLN A 331 -21.75 23.35 -2.87
C GLN A 331 -21.92 22.11 -3.74
N LEU A 332 -22.51 22.24 -4.92
CA LEU A 332 -22.72 21.13 -5.87
C LEU A 332 -21.40 20.65 -6.45
N ALA A 333 -20.46 21.57 -6.71
CA ALA A 333 -19.12 21.26 -7.20
C ALA A 333 -18.25 20.54 -6.16
N LEU A 334 -18.34 20.93 -4.87
CA LEU A 334 -17.71 20.23 -3.76
C LEU A 334 -18.26 18.83 -3.51
N GLY A 335 -19.43 18.55 -4.10
CA GLY A 335 -20.09 17.25 -4.07
C GLY A 335 -20.72 16.89 -2.74
N ALA A 336 -21.71 16.03 -2.79
CA ALA A 336 -22.43 15.51 -1.62
C ALA A 336 -21.76 14.32 -0.94
N GLY A 337 -20.71 13.77 -1.53
CA GLY A 337 -20.15 12.48 -1.17
C GLY A 337 -20.95 11.31 -1.76
N TYR A 338 -20.32 10.16 -1.83
CA TYR A 338 -20.94 8.90 -2.23
C TYR A 338 -21.61 8.25 -1.03
N THR A 339 -22.90 7.92 -1.16
CA THR A 339 -23.62 7.19 -0.11
C THR A 339 -23.19 5.74 -0.12
N ILE A 340 -22.96 5.23 1.06
CA ILE A 340 -22.46 3.90 1.31
C ILE A 340 -23.64 2.96 1.52
N GLU A 341 -23.93 2.16 0.52
CA GLU A 341 -25.02 1.16 0.56
C GLU A 341 -24.46 -0.25 0.39
N PRO A 342 -25.11 -1.27 0.94
CA PRO A 342 -24.71 -2.65 0.76
C PRO A 342 -24.55 -2.98 -0.75
N GLN A 343 -23.41 -3.59 -1.11
CA GLN A 343 -23.07 -3.99 -2.49
C GLN A 343 -22.71 -2.85 -3.46
N THR A 344 -22.54 -1.62 -3.02
CA THR A 344 -22.02 -0.55 -3.88
C THR A 344 -20.60 -0.88 -4.32
N ASN A 345 -20.35 -0.90 -5.62
CA ASN A 345 -19.04 -1.11 -6.23
C ASN A 345 -18.71 0.05 -7.17
N PHE A 346 -17.52 0.61 -7.00
CA PHE A 346 -17.00 1.67 -7.85
C PHE A 346 -16.17 1.07 -9.00
N ALA A 347 -16.88 0.47 -9.97
CA ALA A 347 -16.22 -0.19 -11.10
C ALA A 347 -15.50 0.77 -12.06
N ARG A 348 -15.78 2.07 -11.98
CA ARG A 348 -15.27 3.11 -12.90
C ARG A 348 -14.65 4.26 -12.13
N THR A 349 -13.83 3.97 -11.14
CA THR A 349 -13.29 4.96 -10.22
C THR A 349 -12.56 6.09 -10.94
N SER A 350 -11.71 5.79 -11.92
CA SER A 350 -10.98 6.80 -12.69
C SER A 350 -11.92 7.73 -13.48
N TYR A 351 -13.01 7.21 -14.06
CA TYR A 351 -13.99 8.03 -14.77
C TYR A 351 -14.77 8.94 -13.82
N LEU A 352 -15.26 8.40 -12.71
CA LEU A 352 -15.96 9.18 -11.70
C LEU A 352 -15.06 10.27 -11.13
N ALA A 353 -13.81 9.95 -10.85
CA ALA A 353 -12.85 10.92 -10.36
C ALA A 353 -12.52 12.01 -11.39
N ALA A 354 -12.36 11.66 -12.66
CA ALA A 354 -12.12 12.65 -13.72
C ALA A 354 -13.30 13.64 -13.83
N ARG A 355 -14.52 13.13 -13.80
CA ARG A 355 -15.75 13.94 -13.83
C ARG A 355 -15.85 14.84 -12.60
N ASP A 356 -15.65 14.30 -11.41
CA ASP A 356 -15.77 15.04 -10.17
C ASP A 356 -14.68 16.14 -10.05
N MET A 357 -13.45 15.84 -10.46
CA MET A 357 -12.36 16.81 -10.51
C MET A 357 -12.65 17.92 -11.54
N TRP A 358 -13.09 17.54 -12.73
CA TRP A 358 -13.46 18.50 -13.77
C TRP A 358 -14.55 19.45 -13.27
N THR A 359 -15.64 18.92 -12.69
CA THR A 359 -16.73 19.73 -12.15
C THR A 359 -16.29 20.68 -11.04
N LEU A 360 -15.38 20.22 -10.17
CA LEU A 360 -14.82 21.05 -9.11
C LEU A 360 -13.96 22.17 -9.66
N ASP A 361 -13.08 21.87 -10.61
CA ASP A 361 -12.15 22.83 -11.17
C ASP A 361 -12.87 23.81 -12.11
N GLU A 362 -13.91 23.41 -12.83
CA GLU A 362 -14.79 24.32 -13.59
C GLU A 362 -15.40 25.38 -12.67
N ALA A 363 -16.00 24.98 -11.55
CA ALA A 363 -16.57 25.96 -10.60
C ALA A 363 -15.50 26.93 -10.06
N ARG A 364 -14.30 26.43 -9.77
CA ARG A 364 -13.18 27.26 -9.29
C ARG A 364 -12.67 28.22 -10.35
N MET A 365 -12.56 27.75 -11.59
CA MET A 365 -12.09 28.56 -12.70
C MET A 365 -13.12 29.64 -13.06
N GLN A 366 -14.42 29.33 -12.99
CA GLN A 366 -15.48 30.34 -13.13
C GLN A 366 -15.40 31.42 -12.05
N GLU A 367 -15.16 31.02 -10.78
CA GLU A 367 -14.94 31.97 -9.68
C GLU A 367 -13.71 32.85 -9.93
N LEU A 368 -12.56 32.27 -10.33
CA LEU A 368 -11.35 33.03 -10.68
C LEU A 368 -11.59 34.00 -11.86
N LYS A 369 -12.32 33.56 -12.88
CA LYS A 369 -12.68 34.35 -14.04
C LYS A 369 -13.56 35.57 -13.68
N SER A 370 -14.45 35.39 -12.71
CA SER A 370 -15.25 36.56 -12.20
C SER A 370 -14.40 37.66 -11.59
N PHE A 371 -13.18 37.33 -11.17
CA PHE A 371 -12.16 38.31 -10.69
C PHE A 371 -11.12 38.66 -11.77
N ALA A 372 -11.42 38.39 -13.05
CA ALA A 372 -10.52 38.61 -14.19
C ALA A 372 -9.17 37.86 -14.08
N ILE A 373 -9.14 36.71 -13.38
CA ILE A 373 -7.96 35.85 -13.27
C ILE A 373 -8.15 34.67 -14.24
N GLU A 374 -7.42 34.72 -15.33
CA GLU A 374 -7.45 33.65 -16.35
C GLU A 374 -6.04 33.13 -16.65
N ASN A 375 -5.94 31.82 -16.86
CA ASN A 375 -4.74 31.16 -17.32
C ASN A 375 -5.06 30.30 -18.54
N GLN A 376 -4.62 30.73 -19.71
CA GLN A 376 -4.92 30.07 -20.97
C GLN A 376 -4.44 28.62 -21.03
N ARG A 377 -3.32 28.31 -20.38
CA ARG A 377 -2.81 26.94 -20.32
C ARG A 377 -3.77 26.03 -19.53
N LEU A 378 -4.30 26.55 -18.40
CA LEU A 378 -5.27 25.80 -17.58
C LEU A 378 -6.58 25.62 -18.34
N ASN A 379 -7.09 26.67 -18.99
CA ASN A 379 -8.29 26.57 -19.82
C ASN A 379 -8.12 25.47 -20.87
N ASN A 380 -7.02 25.47 -21.62
CA ASN A 380 -6.77 24.46 -22.64
C ASN A 380 -6.69 23.03 -22.08
N LEU A 381 -6.13 22.82 -20.89
CA LEU A 381 -6.09 21.48 -20.27
C LEU A 381 -7.49 21.04 -19.84
N HIS A 382 -8.25 21.94 -19.25
CA HIS A 382 -9.59 21.71 -18.75
C HIS A 382 -10.61 21.45 -19.87
N ASP A 383 -10.59 22.27 -20.93
CA ASP A 383 -11.44 22.08 -22.11
C ASP A 383 -11.19 20.73 -22.78
N ARG A 384 -9.92 20.37 -22.96
CA ARG A 384 -9.55 19.06 -23.49
C ARG A 384 -9.98 17.91 -22.57
N ALA A 385 -9.94 18.10 -21.25
CA ALA A 385 -10.43 17.10 -20.32
C ALA A 385 -11.94 16.89 -20.49
N ARG A 386 -12.71 17.96 -20.77
CA ARG A 386 -14.14 17.87 -21.09
C ARG A 386 -14.38 17.05 -22.35
N GLU A 387 -13.67 17.37 -23.42
CA GLU A 387 -13.78 16.63 -24.70
C GLU A 387 -13.51 15.13 -24.49
N GLU A 388 -12.50 14.79 -23.71
CA GLU A 388 -12.15 13.40 -23.40
C GLU A 388 -13.20 12.72 -22.52
N LEU A 389 -13.85 13.44 -21.58
CA LEU A 389 -14.97 12.91 -20.79
C LEU A 389 -16.18 12.62 -21.67
N ASP A 390 -16.53 13.52 -22.59
CA ASP A 390 -17.65 13.35 -23.52
C ASP A 390 -17.41 12.14 -24.45
N GLN A 391 -16.18 11.95 -24.92
CA GLN A 391 -15.80 10.77 -25.71
C GLN A 391 -15.82 9.48 -24.86
N ALA A 392 -15.41 9.55 -23.60
CA ALA A 392 -15.50 8.41 -22.69
C ALA A 392 -16.98 8.00 -22.48
N GLU A 393 -17.87 8.97 -22.29
CA GLU A 393 -19.31 8.71 -22.12
C GLU A 393 -19.92 8.10 -23.38
N ALA A 394 -19.59 8.60 -24.56
CA ALA A 394 -20.01 8.03 -25.84
C ALA A 394 -19.48 6.60 -26.03
N ALA A 395 -18.21 6.35 -25.70
CA ALA A 395 -17.64 5.01 -25.76
C ALA A 395 -18.27 4.05 -24.77
N LEU A 396 -18.67 4.54 -23.60
CA LEU A 396 -19.41 3.77 -22.61
C LEU A 396 -20.79 3.37 -23.12
N ALA A 397 -21.53 4.30 -23.73
CA ALA A 397 -22.84 4.04 -24.29
C ALA A 397 -22.81 2.98 -25.41
N THR A 398 -21.78 2.98 -26.21
CA THR A 398 -21.54 2.00 -27.29
C THR A 398 -20.83 0.74 -26.83
N ARG A 399 -20.47 0.63 -25.54
CA ARG A 399 -19.68 -0.47 -24.94
C ARG A 399 -18.33 -0.68 -25.62
N THR A 400 -17.75 0.36 -26.18
CA THR A 400 -16.40 0.35 -26.75
C THR A 400 -15.37 0.51 -25.63
N TRP A 401 -15.09 -0.59 -24.92
CA TRP A 401 -14.31 -0.57 -23.68
C TRP A 401 -12.91 -0.02 -23.82
N SER A 402 -12.21 -0.34 -24.89
CA SER A 402 -10.86 0.20 -25.16
C SER A 402 -10.89 1.73 -25.37
N GLY A 403 -11.89 2.24 -26.05
CA GLY A 403 -12.14 3.67 -26.20
C GLY A 403 -12.44 4.32 -24.86
N PHE A 404 -13.35 3.74 -24.09
CA PHE A 404 -13.73 4.21 -22.75
C PHE A 404 -12.49 4.34 -21.83
N VAL A 405 -11.67 3.30 -21.74
CA VAL A 405 -10.46 3.32 -20.90
C VAL A 405 -9.46 4.37 -21.39
N ARG A 406 -9.23 4.47 -22.70
CA ARG A 406 -8.30 5.45 -23.27
C ARG A 406 -8.74 6.88 -22.95
N HIS A 407 -9.99 7.22 -23.22
CA HIS A 407 -10.51 8.58 -23.00
C HIS A 407 -10.60 8.91 -21.51
N THR A 408 -10.99 7.97 -20.65
CA THR A 408 -10.95 8.12 -19.20
C THR A 408 -9.54 8.42 -18.68
N ARG A 409 -8.53 7.68 -19.17
CA ARG A 409 -7.13 7.89 -18.76
C ARG A 409 -6.61 9.26 -19.23
N SER A 410 -7.00 9.68 -20.43
CA SER A 410 -6.67 11.00 -20.96
C SER A 410 -7.29 12.09 -20.11
N ALA A 411 -8.59 12.02 -19.82
CA ALA A 411 -9.33 13.01 -19.02
C ALA A 411 -8.74 13.17 -17.61
N ILE A 412 -8.59 12.07 -16.87
CA ILE A 412 -8.02 12.14 -15.52
C ILE A 412 -6.54 12.58 -15.54
N GLY A 413 -5.80 12.26 -16.60
CA GLY A 413 -4.42 12.72 -16.81
C GLY A 413 -4.34 14.23 -17.00
N LEU A 414 -5.27 14.82 -17.73
CA LEU A 414 -5.38 16.27 -17.93
C LEU A 414 -5.79 16.97 -16.63
N GLU A 415 -6.84 16.51 -15.96
CA GLU A 415 -7.31 17.08 -14.69
C GLU A 415 -6.29 16.94 -13.56
N SER A 416 -5.57 15.83 -13.47
CA SER A 416 -4.51 15.67 -12.48
C SER A 416 -3.33 16.65 -12.65
N ARG A 417 -3.23 17.32 -13.81
CA ARG A 417 -2.29 18.41 -14.07
C ARG A 417 -2.93 19.78 -13.82
N ALA A 418 -4.20 19.94 -14.17
CA ALA A 418 -4.92 21.21 -13.96
C ALA A 418 -5.20 21.49 -12.48
N TYR A 419 -5.69 20.50 -11.74
CA TYR A 419 -6.10 20.60 -10.35
C TYR A 419 -5.08 21.26 -9.40
N PRO A 420 -3.79 20.86 -9.37
CA PRO A 420 -2.80 21.50 -8.51
C PRO A 420 -2.59 22.96 -8.84
N ASP A 421 -2.59 23.32 -10.13
CA ASP A 421 -2.36 24.69 -10.58
C ASP A 421 -3.58 25.57 -10.29
N VAL A 422 -4.81 25.07 -10.48
CA VAL A 422 -6.05 25.76 -10.09
C VAL A 422 -6.07 26.03 -8.58
N LYS A 423 -5.75 25.00 -7.79
CA LYS A 423 -5.67 25.13 -6.33
C LYS A 423 -4.60 26.12 -5.87
N ALA A 424 -3.42 26.10 -6.52
CA ALA A 424 -2.34 27.03 -6.22
C ALA A 424 -2.77 28.48 -6.52
N THR A 425 -3.38 28.71 -7.69
CA THR A 425 -3.89 30.04 -8.07
C THR A 425 -4.89 30.58 -7.04
N GLN A 426 -5.83 29.75 -6.57
CA GLN A 426 -6.78 30.17 -5.52
C GLN A 426 -6.06 30.54 -4.21
N ASN A 427 -5.08 29.73 -3.79
CA ASN A 427 -4.31 30.01 -2.57
C ASN A 427 -3.51 31.30 -2.70
N ASP A 428 -2.90 31.57 -3.84
CA ASP A 428 -2.14 32.78 -4.11
C ASP A 428 -3.05 34.04 -4.03
N VAL A 429 -4.26 33.94 -4.56
CA VAL A 429 -5.27 35.01 -4.44
C VAL A 429 -5.64 35.26 -2.98
N ILE A 430 -5.92 34.19 -2.21
CA ILE A 430 -6.24 34.32 -0.78
C ILE A 430 -5.07 34.93 0.00
N GLN A 431 -3.84 34.49 -0.26
CA GLN A 431 -2.65 35.09 0.37
C GLN A 431 -2.47 36.54 0.01
N GLY A 432 -2.73 36.90 -1.25
CA GLY A 432 -2.73 38.31 -1.69
C GLY A 432 -3.75 39.16 -0.95
N ILE A 433 -4.99 38.66 -0.80
CA ILE A 433 -6.05 39.35 -0.05
C ILE A 433 -5.64 39.55 1.42
N ILE A 434 -5.12 38.49 2.07
CA ILE A 434 -4.65 38.58 3.47
C ILE A 434 -3.51 39.60 3.59
N PHE A 435 -2.57 39.63 2.65
CA PHE A 435 -1.47 40.57 2.63
C PHE A 435 -1.98 42.01 2.51
N PHE A 436 -2.89 42.30 1.56
CA PHE A 436 -3.48 43.64 1.41
C PHE A 436 -4.31 44.05 2.63
N MET A 437 -5.08 43.12 3.22
CA MET A 437 -5.79 43.41 4.47
C MET A 437 -4.82 43.76 5.61
N ALA A 438 -3.70 43.05 5.72
CA ALA A 438 -2.67 43.37 6.72
C ALA A 438 -2.02 44.72 6.52
N LEU A 439 -1.99 45.28 5.31
CA LEU A 439 -1.54 46.65 5.01
C LEU A 439 -2.64 47.68 5.24
N VAL A 440 -3.88 47.40 4.84
CA VAL A 440 -4.99 48.31 4.95
C VAL A 440 -5.39 48.58 6.39
N LEU A 441 -5.41 47.56 7.26
CA LEU A 441 -5.79 47.75 8.67
C LEU A 441 -4.91 48.75 9.44
N PRO A 442 -3.56 48.67 9.41
CA PRO A 442 -2.71 49.71 10.01
C PRO A 442 -2.90 51.09 9.35
N CYS A 443 -3.00 51.09 8.01
CA CYS A 443 -3.22 52.32 7.27
C CYS A 443 -4.54 53.02 7.70
N ALA A 444 -5.63 52.26 7.77
CA ALA A 444 -6.92 52.77 8.25
C ALA A 444 -6.85 53.28 9.69
N TYR A 445 -6.16 52.53 10.57
CA TYR A 445 -5.95 52.94 11.96
C TYR A 445 -5.15 54.25 12.07
N PHE A 446 -4.03 54.38 11.35
CA PHE A 446 -3.24 55.61 11.37
C PHE A 446 -3.97 56.80 10.70
N THR A 447 -4.71 56.56 9.63
CA THR A 447 -5.51 57.59 8.97
C THR A 447 -6.62 58.08 9.88
N GLU A 448 -7.30 57.18 10.58
CA GLU A 448 -8.31 57.56 11.59
C GLU A 448 -7.68 58.43 12.69
N ARG A 449 -6.52 57.99 13.23
CA ARG A 449 -5.83 58.74 14.30
C ARG A 449 -5.31 60.11 13.87
N LEU A 450 -4.88 60.22 12.63
CA LEU A 450 -4.31 61.48 12.11
C LEU A 450 -5.37 62.46 11.64
N LEU A 451 -6.46 61.96 11.03
CA LEU A 451 -7.46 62.81 10.40
C LEU A 451 -8.72 63.03 11.26
N PHE A 452 -9.16 62.04 11.97
CA PHE A 452 -10.44 62.05 12.68
C PHE A 452 -10.29 62.12 14.21
N THR A 453 -9.13 61.71 14.74
CA THR A 453 -8.81 61.78 16.18
C THR A 453 -9.92 61.27 17.11
N ALA A 454 -10.63 60.22 16.75
CA ALA A 454 -11.70 59.63 17.56
C ALA A 454 -11.18 59.13 18.91
N ALA A 455 -11.76 59.64 20.01
CA ALA A 455 -11.28 59.36 21.36
C ALA A 455 -11.65 57.96 21.87
N THR A 456 -12.63 57.33 21.26
CA THR A 456 -13.14 56.02 21.69
C THR A 456 -13.37 55.08 20.52
N ILE A 457 -13.15 53.79 20.74
CA ILE A 457 -13.37 52.70 19.75
C ILE A 457 -14.80 52.71 19.18
N ARG A 458 -15.78 53.25 19.92
CA ARG A 458 -17.18 53.26 19.50
C ARG A 458 -17.45 54.31 18.39
N ASN A 459 -16.52 55.22 18.15
CA ASN A 459 -16.59 56.28 17.15
C ASN A 459 -15.57 56.07 16.00
N GLN A 460 -14.84 54.97 16.04
CA GLN A 460 -13.98 54.49 14.96
C GLN A 460 -14.77 53.62 13.98
#